data_151e4d4df1eaeb637d8ccb2f1f81f879
#
_entry.id   151e4d4df1eaeb637d8ccb2f1f81f879
#
_cell.length_a   1.000
_cell.length_b   1.000
_cell.length_c   1.000
_cell.angle_alpha   90.00
_cell.angle_beta   90.00
_cell.angle_gamma   90.00
#
_symmetry.space_group_name_H-M   'P 1'
#
loop_
_entity.id
_entity.type
_entity.pdbx_description
1 polymer ?
#
loop_
_entity_poly.entity_id
_entity_poly.type
_entity_poly.pdbx_seq_one_letter_code
_entity_poly.pdbx_strand_id
1 'polypeptide(L)'
;QLDHVIRKGLNQDKAGASSDDGCDGAILQVDPTTQKIYFAGCRIDLYCAETDATVLRVGAERFSMGYPDDVFRKPQQHEMTWQNNAMYVMSSDGLLDQVGRNENGNLRSFGHQRLMKVLAQNANSGCTSTINTVSDSLKQWQGAESRRDDVTVIAFVLPSFEELKALNKPSPTT
;
A
#
# COMPACT_ATOMS: atom_id res chain seq x y z
N GLN A 1 -2.65 -14.55 13.71
CA GLN A 1 -1.30 -15.05 14.06
C GLN A 1 -0.27 -13.92 14.04
N LEU A 2 -0.16 -13.09 12.99
CA LEU A 2 0.84 -12.02 12.87
C LEU A 2 0.72 -11.00 14.02
N ASP A 3 -0.48 -10.50 14.31
CA ASP A 3 -0.73 -9.59 15.43
C ASP A 3 -0.22 -10.15 16.77
N HIS A 4 -0.51 -11.43 17.06
CA HIS A 4 0.00 -12.08 18.28
C HIS A 4 1.54 -12.16 18.32
N VAL A 5 2.18 -12.45 17.16
CA VAL A 5 3.64 -12.50 17.08
C VAL A 5 4.24 -11.13 17.33
N ILE A 6 3.66 -10.07 16.77
CA ILE A 6 4.09 -8.69 16.99
C ILE A 6 3.93 -8.30 18.46
N ARG A 7 2.76 -8.52 19.08
CA ARG A 7 2.52 -8.25 20.50
C ARG A 7 3.56 -8.95 21.38
N LYS A 8 3.82 -10.23 21.12
CA LYS A 8 4.80 -11.01 21.88
C LYS A 8 6.22 -10.46 21.68
N GLY A 9 6.59 -10.10 20.44
CA GLY A 9 7.89 -9.52 20.14
C GLY A 9 8.13 -8.19 20.82
N LEU A 10 7.08 -7.38 20.98
CA LEU A 10 7.09 -6.09 21.68
C LEU A 10 6.88 -6.23 23.21
N ASN A 11 6.73 -7.44 23.74
CA ASN A 11 6.34 -7.71 25.14
C ASN A 11 5.05 -7.03 25.57
N GLN A 12 4.11 -6.88 24.65
CA GLN A 12 2.79 -6.25 24.83
C GLN A 12 1.64 -7.27 25.01
N ASP A 13 2.00 -8.55 25.14
CA ASP A 13 1.09 -9.68 25.41
C ASP A 13 0.80 -9.90 26.91
N LYS A 14 1.37 -9.06 27.79
CA LYS A 14 1.25 -9.18 29.24
C LYS A 14 0.69 -7.92 29.87
N ALA A 15 -0.01 -8.09 30.97
CA ALA A 15 -0.47 -6.96 31.78
C ALA A 15 0.73 -6.15 32.31
N GLY A 16 0.69 -4.82 32.17
CA GLY A 16 1.77 -3.93 32.56
C GLY A 16 2.87 -3.75 31.51
N ALA A 17 2.55 -3.99 30.25
CA ALA A 17 3.45 -3.64 29.15
C ALA A 17 3.96 -2.20 29.27
N SER A 18 5.26 -1.99 29.06
CA SER A 18 5.92 -0.68 29.19
C SER A 18 5.88 0.14 27.91
N SER A 19 5.46 -0.43 26.79
CA SER A 19 5.34 0.24 25.51
C SER A 19 3.90 0.11 24.97
N ASP A 20 3.52 1.04 24.11
CA ASP A 20 2.25 1.08 23.39
C ASP A 20 2.56 1.31 21.91
N ASP A 21 3.27 0.34 21.34
CA ASP A 21 3.74 0.39 19.96
C ASP A 21 2.85 -0.47 19.06
N GLY A 22 2.61 -0.02 17.85
CA GLY A 22 1.86 -0.73 16.84
C GLY A 22 2.61 -0.84 15.53
N CYS A 23 2.13 -1.70 14.66
CA CYS A 23 2.65 -1.89 13.32
C CYS A 23 1.52 -1.80 12.30
N ASP A 24 1.68 -0.92 11.33
CA ASP A 24 0.86 -0.90 10.13
C ASP A 24 1.45 -1.87 9.10
N GLY A 25 0.61 -2.60 8.41
CA GLY A 25 1.11 -3.58 7.46
C GLY A 25 0.04 -4.08 6.50
N ALA A 26 0.50 -4.60 5.38
CA ALA A 26 -0.37 -5.24 4.39
C ALA A 26 0.29 -6.49 3.82
N ILE A 27 -0.55 -7.43 3.43
CA ILE A 27 -0.14 -8.64 2.70
C ILE A 27 -0.89 -8.64 1.38
N LEU A 28 -0.13 -8.84 0.31
CA LEU A 28 -0.67 -9.08 -1.02
C LEU A 28 -0.11 -10.42 -1.50
N GLN A 29 -1.03 -11.32 -1.84
CA GLN A 29 -0.72 -12.63 -2.41
C GLN A 29 -1.24 -12.67 -3.85
N VAL A 30 -0.38 -13.10 -4.75
CA VAL A 30 -0.72 -13.31 -6.15
C VAL A 30 -0.80 -14.82 -6.41
N ASP A 31 -1.95 -15.28 -6.92
CA ASP A 31 -2.14 -16.68 -7.33
C ASP A 31 -2.20 -16.76 -8.86
N PRO A 32 -1.09 -17.18 -9.50
CA PRO A 32 -1.05 -17.31 -10.95
C PRO A 32 -1.88 -18.48 -11.49
N THR A 33 -2.30 -19.42 -10.65
CA THR A 33 -3.10 -20.57 -11.08
C THR A 33 -4.56 -20.17 -11.30
N THR A 34 -5.09 -19.37 -10.38
CA THR A 34 -6.49 -18.93 -10.42
C THR A 34 -6.65 -17.53 -11.00
N GLN A 35 -5.57 -16.85 -11.35
CA GLN A 35 -5.53 -15.45 -11.80
C GLN A 35 -6.15 -14.49 -10.77
N LYS A 36 -5.90 -14.76 -9.50
CA LYS A 36 -6.43 -13.96 -8.40
C LYS A 36 -5.35 -13.29 -7.60
N ILE A 37 -5.73 -12.17 -7.02
CA ILE A 37 -4.93 -11.41 -6.06
C ILE A 37 -5.74 -11.33 -4.79
N TYR A 38 -5.10 -11.64 -3.68
CA TYR A 38 -5.66 -11.51 -2.35
C TYR A 38 -4.93 -10.41 -1.60
N PHE A 39 -5.67 -9.49 -1.03
CA PHE A 39 -5.13 -8.38 -0.25
C PHE A 39 -5.77 -8.33 1.13
N ALA A 40 -4.95 -8.07 2.14
CA ALA A 40 -5.42 -7.72 3.49
C ALA A 40 -4.48 -6.68 4.08
N GLY A 41 -5.01 -5.56 4.55
CA GLY A 41 -4.24 -4.45 5.09
C GLY A 41 -4.77 -3.97 6.44
N CYS A 42 -3.83 -3.56 7.29
CA CYS A 42 -4.05 -2.78 8.50
C CYS A 42 -3.40 -1.42 8.28
N ARG A 43 -4.21 -0.38 8.05
CA ARG A 43 -3.84 1.02 7.74
C ARG A 43 -3.02 1.26 6.47
N ILE A 44 -2.67 0.23 5.73
CA ILE A 44 -1.99 0.35 4.43
C ILE A 44 -2.97 -0.10 3.34
N ASP A 45 -3.43 0.85 2.53
CA ASP A 45 -4.32 0.60 1.40
C ASP A 45 -3.55 0.08 0.18
N LEU A 46 -4.27 -0.64 -0.69
CA LEU A 46 -3.79 -1.02 -2.01
C LEU A 46 -4.46 -0.14 -3.07
N TYR A 47 -3.67 0.36 -4.00
CA TYR A 47 -4.13 1.05 -5.20
C TYR A 47 -3.77 0.20 -6.42
N CYS A 48 -4.71 0.04 -7.33
CA CYS A 48 -4.50 -0.62 -8.61
C CYS A 48 -4.76 0.41 -9.72
N ALA A 49 -3.72 0.80 -10.43
CA ALA A 49 -3.81 1.70 -11.59
C ALA A 49 -3.82 0.85 -12.86
N GLU A 50 -4.94 0.83 -13.56
CA GLU A 50 -5.14 0.11 -14.80
C GLU A 50 -4.62 0.92 -16.00
N THR A 51 -4.35 0.26 -17.11
CA THR A 51 -3.76 0.88 -18.30
C THR A 51 -4.65 1.93 -18.97
N ASP A 52 -5.95 1.92 -18.69
CA ASP A 52 -6.92 2.92 -19.11
C ASP A 52 -6.99 4.16 -18.20
N ALA A 53 -6.06 4.27 -17.25
CA ALA A 53 -5.99 5.30 -16.22
C ALA A 53 -7.08 5.21 -15.13
N THR A 54 -7.85 4.14 -15.08
CA THR A 54 -8.72 3.83 -13.94
C THR A 54 -7.84 3.47 -12.72
N VAL A 55 -8.15 4.06 -11.59
CA VAL A 55 -7.47 3.73 -10.32
C VAL A 55 -8.48 3.23 -9.30
N LEU A 56 -8.34 1.98 -8.93
CA LEU A 56 -9.12 1.35 -7.87
C LEU A 56 -8.35 1.46 -6.55
N ARG A 57 -9.06 1.76 -5.47
CA ARG A 57 -8.54 1.72 -4.11
C ARG A 57 -9.22 0.59 -3.35
N VAL A 58 -8.44 -0.33 -2.81
CA VAL A 58 -8.88 -1.34 -1.86
C VAL A 58 -8.48 -0.85 -0.47
N GLY A 59 -9.47 -0.45 0.32
CA GLY A 59 -9.25 0.11 1.65
C GLY A 59 -8.79 -0.96 2.64
N ALA A 60 -7.79 -0.61 3.45
CA ALA A 60 -7.38 -1.39 4.60
C ALA A 60 -8.29 -1.17 5.80
N GLU A 61 -8.19 -2.04 6.79
CA GLU A 61 -8.78 -1.83 8.11
C GLU A 61 -8.11 -0.65 8.83
N ARG A 62 -8.89 0.04 9.68
CA ARG A 62 -8.44 1.25 10.38
C ARG A 62 -7.81 0.96 11.73
N PHE A 63 -7.22 -0.20 11.92
CA PHE A 63 -6.46 -0.54 13.12
C PHE A 63 -5.05 -0.97 12.76
N SER A 64 -4.12 -0.76 13.68
CA SER A 64 -2.75 -1.26 13.60
C SER A 64 -2.63 -2.56 14.38
N MET A 65 -1.67 -3.40 14.03
CA MET A 65 -1.36 -4.64 14.74
C MET A 65 -0.39 -4.34 15.90
N GLY A 66 -0.40 -5.20 16.92
CA GLY A 66 0.62 -5.17 17.99
C GLY A 66 0.21 -4.44 19.26
N TYR A 67 -0.77 -3.55 19.24
CA TYR A 67 -1.22 -2.84 20.44
C TYR A 67 -1.73 -3.76 21.55
N PRO A 68 -1.57 -3.40 22.82
CA PRO A 68 -1.92 -4.24 23.97
C PRO A 68 -3.42 -4.35 24.24
N ASP A 69 -4.28 -3.98 23.30
CA ASP A 69 -5.72 -4.17 23.46
C ASP A 69 -6.12 -5.66 23.41
N ASP A 70 -7.10 -6.06 24.21
CA ASP A 70 -7.57 -7.46 24.29
C ASP A 70 -8.47 -7.88 23.11
N VAL A 71 -8.72 -6.99 22.17
CA VAL A 71 -9.63 -7.25 21.05
C VAL A 71 -8.87 -7.84 19.88
N PHE A 72 -9.06 -9.14 19.66
CA PHE A 72 -8.58 -9.77 18.43
C PHE A 72 -9.35 -9.21 17.23
N ARG A 73 -8.65 -8.51 16.37
CA ARG A 73 -9.17 -7.99 15.10
C ARG A 73 -8.54 -8.75 13.95
N LYS A 74 -9.37 -9.17 13.02
CA LYS A 74 -8.94 -9.84 11.80
C LYS A 74 -9.18 -8.89 10.63
N PRO A 75 -8.14 -8.50 9.87
CA PRO A 75 -8.36 -7.71 8.67
C PRO A 75 -9.17 -8.49 7.65
N GLN A 76 -10.06 -7.79 6.96
CA GLN A 76 -10.82 -8.36 5.85
C GLN A 76 -9.86 -8.70 4.72
N GLN A 77 -10.00 -9.91 4.17
CA GLN A 77 -9.34 -10.30 2.95
C GLN A 77 -10.21 -9.90 1.76
N HIS A 78 -9.61 -9.16 0.85
CA HIS A 78 -10.20 -8.79 -0.44
C HIS A 78 -9.66 -9.71 -1.52
N GLU A 79 -10.54 -10.20 -2.38
CA GLU A 79 -10.19 -10.97 -3.57
C GLU A 79 -10.43 -10.10 -4.80
N MET A 80 -9.45 -10.06 -5.69
CA MET A 80 -9.49 -9.29 -6.94
C MET A 80 -9.07 -10.17 -8.11
N THR A 81 -9.61 -9.88 -9.28
CA THR A 81 -9.13 -10.49 -10.51
C THR A 81 -7.81 -9.82 -10.94
N TRP A 82 -6.87 -10.62 -11.41
CA TRP A 82 -5.62 -10.16 -11.99
C TRP A 82 -5.89 -9.25 -13.19
N GLN A 83 -5.35 -8.04 -13.15
CA GLN A 83 -5.38 -7.10 -14.26
C GLN A 83 -4.00 -7.08 -14.94
N ASN A 84 -3.98 -7.45 -16.22
CA ASN A 84 -2.73 -7.49 -17.00
C ASN A 84 -2.11 -6.10 -17.09
N ASN A 85 -0.80 -6.02 -16.77
CA ASN A 85 -0.02 -4.79 -16.83
C ASN A 85 -0.51 -3.65 -15.90
N ALA A 86 -1.44 -3.93 -14.98
CA ALA A 86 -1.83 -2.96 -13.97
C ALA A 86 -0.70 -2.73 -12.98
N MET A 87 -0.57 -1.47 -12.53
CA MET A 87 0.39 -1.09 -11.49
C MET A 87 -0.29 -1.13 -10.13
N TYR A 88 0.32 -1.86 -9.21
CA TYR A 88 -0.12 -1.94 -7.82
C TYR A 88 0.78 -1.06 -6.95
N VAL A 89 0.16 -0.26 -6.09
CA VAL A 89 0.88 0.70 -5.24
C VAL A 89 0.37 0.61 -3.81
N MET A 90 1.30 0.61 -2.87
CA MET A 90 1.04 0.73 -1.42
C MET A 90 1.95 1.81 -0.84
N SER A 91 1.50 2.50 0.20
CA SER A 91 2.33 3.50 0.89
C SER A 91 2.09 3.48 2.39
N SER A 92 3.11 3.92 3.15
CA SER A 92 2.91 4.30 4.54
C SER A 92 1.98 5.52 4.65
N ASP A 93 1.44 5.75 5.84
CA ASP A 93 0.59 6.90 6.15
C ASP A 93 1.32 8.24 6.01
N GLY A 94 2.64 8.29 6.20
CA GLY A 94 3.45 9.49 6.02
C GLY A 94 3.29 10.16 4.66
N LEU A 95 2.96 9.40 3.58
CA LEU A 95 2.60 9.98 2.29
C LEU A 95 1.25 10.69 2.35
N LEU A 96 0.24 10.01 2.88
CA LEU A 96 -1.14 10.47 2.83
C LEU A 96 -1.42 11.59 3.82
N ASP A 97 -0.77 11.55 4.98
CA ASP A 97 -0.96 12.47 6.09
C ASP A 97 -0.05 13.71 6.02
N GLN A 98 0.90 13.74 5.07
CA GLN A 98 1.71 14.93 4.86
C GLN A 98 0.81 16.14 4.55
N VAL A 99 0.92 17.16 5.39
CA VAL A 99 0.18 18.41 5.17
C VAL A 99 0.86 19.32 4.16
N GLY A 100 0.02 20.08 3.50
CA GLY A 100 0.37 21.19 2.62
C GLY A 100 -0.77 22.19 2.59
N ARG A 101 -0.64 23.27 1.84
CA ARG A 101 -1.68 24.30 1.72
C ARG A 101 -2.41 24.18 0.40
N ASN A 102 -3.73 24.20 0.47
CA ASN A 102 -4.56 24.30 -0.72
C ASN A 102 -4.55 25.74 -1.28
N GLU A 103 -5.21 25.96 -2.41
CA GLU A 103 -5.32 27.27 -3.08
C GLU A 103 -5.86 28.40 -2.18
N ASN A 104 -6.66 28.04 -1.18
CA ASN A 104 -7.20 28.99 -0.19
C ASN A 104 -6.29 29.18 1.04
N GLY A 105 -5.05 28.64 1.03
CA GLY A 105 -4.11 28.72 2.13
C GLY A 105 -4.41 27.79 3.31
N ASN A 106 -5.47 26.97 3.25
CA ASN A 106 -5.85 26.08 4.34
C ASN A 106 -4.97 24.81 4.34
N LEU A 107 -4.53 24.40 5.53
CA LEU A 107 -3.82 23.14 5.72
C LEU A 107 -4.73 21.94 5.40
N ARG A 108 -4.21 21.03 4.60
CA ARG A 108 -4.86 19.78 4.22
C ARG A 108 -3.81 18.69 4.07
N SER A 109 -4.20 17.43 4.33
CA SER A 109 -3.38 16.26 4.01
C SER A 109 -3.25 16.08 2.50
N PHE A 110 -2.17 15.45 2.03
CA PHE A 110 -1.99 15.02 0.65
C PHE A 110 -3.19 14.15 0.21
N GLY A 111 -3.45 13.10 0.95
CA GLY A 111 -4.66 12.30 0.89
C GLY A 111 -4.77 11.39 -0.35
N HIS A 112 -5.72 10.47 -0.26
CA HIS A 112 -5.95 9.45 -1.29
C HIS A 112 -6.25 10.03 -2.67
N GLN A 113 -7.04 11.11 -2.75
CA GLN A 113 -7.47 11.67 -4.04
C GLN A 113 -6.30 12.21 -4.86
N ARG A 114 -5.32 12.87 -4.22
CA ARG A 114 -4.12 13.35 -4.94
C ARG A 114 -3.26 12.19 -5.39
N LEU A 115 -3.06 11.18 -4.52
CA LEU A 115 -2.33 9.99 -4.91
C LEU A 115 -2.99 9.30 -6.11
N MET A 116 -4.29 9.03 -6.06
CA MET A 116 -5.01 8.39 -7.16
C MET A 116 -4.91 9.20 -8.46
N LYS A 117 -4.98 10.55 -8.40
CA LYS A 117 -4.80 11.40 -9.56
C LYS A 117 -3.41 11.25 -10.18
N VAL A 118 -2.36 11.22 -9.35
CA VAL A 118 -0.98 11.00 -9.82
C VAL A 118 -0.84 9.62 -10.45
N LEU A 119 -1.40 8.59 -9.83
CA LEU A 119 -1.35 7.23 -10.37
C LEU A 119 -2.07 7.11 -11.71
N ALA A 120 -3.27 7.71 -11.86
CA ALA A 120 -4.02 7.74 -13.11
C ALA A 120 -3.22 8.41 -14.23
N GLN A 121 -2.56 9.53 -13.95
CA GLN A 121 -1.75 10.26 -14.92
C GLN A 121 -0.50 9.50 -15.36
N ASN A 122 -0.06 8.51 -14.57
CA ASN A 122 1.17 7.74 -14.79
C ASN A 122 0.92 6.24 -15.01
N ALA A 123 -0.31 5.82 -15.27
CA ALA A 123 -0.70 4.41 -15.36
C ALA A 123 0.17 3.59 -16.35
N ASN A 124 0.68 4.23 -17.41
CA ASN A 124 1.53 3.61 -18.44
C ASN A 124 3.00 4.07 -18.40
N SER A 125 3.41 4.80 -17.37
CA SER A 125 4.76 5.40 -17.30
C SER A 125 5.82 4.50 -16.65
N GLY A 126 5.41 3.33 -16.14
CA GLY A 126 6.26 2.40 -15.39
C GLY A 126 6.50 2.84 -13.94
N CYS A 127 6.91 1.88 -13.10
CA CYS A 127 7.01 2.10 -11.65
C CYS A 127 7.96 3.22 -11.25
N THR A 128 9.17 3.26 -11.83
CA THR A 128 10.18 4.26 -11.48
C THR A 128 9.71 5.68 -11.76
N SER A 129 9.13 5.90 -12.95
CA SER A 129 8.59 7.21 -13.33
C SER A 129 7.44 7.62 -12.41
N THR A 130 6.55 6.68 -12.10
CA THR A 130 5.40 6.93 -11.22
C THR A 130 5.85 7.30 -9.81
N ILE A 131 6.81 6.56 -9.22
CA ILE A 131 7.33 6.87 -7.87
C ILE A 131 7.99 8.25 -7.85
N ASN A 132 8.76 8.61 -8.88
CA ASN A 132 9.35 9.94 -8.99
C ASN A 132 8.27 11.03 -9.04
N THR A 133 7.21 10.84 -9.85
CA THR A 133 6.09 11.79 -9.93
C THR A 133 5.33 11.89 -8.61
N VAL A 134 5.13 10.78 -7.89
CA VAL A 134 4.54 10.81 -6.53
C VAL A 134 5.41 11.62 -5.58
N SER A 135 6.73 11.38 -5.59
CA SER A 135 7.69 12.11 -4.75
C SER A 135 7.66 13.62 -5.04
N ASP A 136 7.68 14.00 -6.31
CA ASP A 136 7.66 15.41 -6.70
C ASP A 136 6.32 16.08 -6.39
N SER A 137 5.21 15.38 -6.61
CA SER A 137 3.88 15.86 -6.22
C SER A 137 3.75 16.04 -4.71
N LEU A 138 4.35 15.14 -3.92
CA LEU A 138 4.38 15.26 -2.47
C LEU A 138 5.20 16.46 -2.02
N LYS A 139 6.41 16.66 -2.59
CA LYS A 139 7.26 17.82 -2.30
C LYS A 139 6.58 19.15 -2.65
N GLN A 140 5.95 19.20 -3.82
CA GLN A 140 5.19 20.37 -4.27
C GLN A 140 4.01 20.66 -3.33
N TRP A 141 3.27 19.62 -2.92
CA TRP A 141 2.18 19.77 -1.96
C TRP A 141 2.65 20.22 -0.59
N GLN A 142 3.72 19.63 -0.08
CA GLN A 142 4.32 19.97 1.21
C GLN A 142 4.73 21.45 1.26
N GLY A 143 5.36 21.97 0.19
CA GLY A 143 5.84 23.35 0.15
C GLY A 143 6.78 23.66 1.32
N ALA A 144 6.43 24.67 2.11
CA ALA A 144 7.21 25.10 3.29
C ALA A 144 6.82 24.36 4.59
N GLU A 145 5.82 23.48 4.55
CA GLU A 145 5.40 22.76 5.75
C GLU A 145 6.43 21.67 6.14
N SER A 146 6.58 21.40 7.43
CA SER A 146 7.51 20.41 7.92
C SER A 146 7.07 18.98 7.50
N ARG A 147 8.05 18.10 7.24
CA ARG A 147 7.81 16.68 7.11
C ARG A 147 7.26 16.13 8.43
N ARG A 148 6.17 15.35 8.36
CA ARG A 148 5.51 14.80 9.56
C ARG A 148 6.02 13.43 9.92
N ASP A 149 6.29 12.60 8.90
CA ASP A 149 6.67 11.21 9.10
C ASP A 149 7.48 10.70 7.91
N ASP A 150 8.09 9.53 8.07
CA ASP A 150 8.80 8.83 7.02
C ASP A 150 7.82 8.34 5.95
N VAL A 151 8.25 8.44 4.69
CA VAL A 151 7.45 8.06 3.54
C VAL A 151 8.04 6.86 2.85
N THR A 152 7.30 5.77 2.83
CA THR A 152 7.61 4.58 2.04
C THR A 152 6.53 4.39 0.98
N VAL A 153 6.95 4.16 -0.26
CA VAL A 153 6.05 3.84 -1.38
C VAL A 153 6.61 2.63 -2.12
N ILE A 154 5.78 1.64 -2.34
CA ILE A 154 6.10 0.46 -3.13
C ILE A 154 5.18 0.46 -4.35
N ALA A 155 5.77 0.32 -5.54
CA ALA A 155 5.03 0.16 -6.79
C ALA A 155 5.59 -1.03 -7.57
N PHE A 156 4.71 -1.85 -8.13
CA PHE A 156 5.09 -2.97 -8.99
C PHE A 156 4.00 -3.20 -10.04
N VAL A 157 4.39 -3.79 -11.15
CA VAL A 157 3.48 -4.20 -12.23
C VAL A 157 3.47 -5.73 -12.26
N LEU A 158 2.29 -6.30 -12.29
CA LEU A 158 2.15 -7.72 -12.58
C LEU A 158 2.17 -7.92 -14.11
N PRO A 159 3.03 -8.83 -14.62
CA PRO A 159 3.07 -9.12 -16.04
C PRO A 159 1.73 -9.70 -16.51
N SER A 160 1.54 -9.81 -17.81
CA SER A 160 0.40 -10.56 -18.32
C SER A 160 0.45 -12.01 -17.84
N PHE A 161 -0.71 -12.61 -17.71
CA PHE A 161 -0.80 -14.01 -17.25
C PHE A 161 -0.02 -14.97 -18.17
N GLU A 162 0.01 -14.70 -19.48
CA GLU A 162 0.75 -15.52 -20.43
C GLU A 162 2.29 -15.39 -20.27
N GLU A 163 2.77 -14.19 -19.97
CA GLU A 163 4.19 -13.97 -19.64
C GLU A 163 4.58 -14.73 -18.37
N LEU A 164 3.73 -14.71 -17.35
CA LEU A 164 4.00 -15.43 -16.10
C LEU A 164 4.04 -16.95 -16.30
N LYS A 165 3.13 -17.51 -17.10
CA LYS A 165 3.14 -18.92 -17.50
C LYS A 165 4.42 -19.28 -18.23
N ALA A 166 4.92 -18.39 -19.08
CA ALA A 166 6.15 -18.63 -19.82
C ALA A 166 7.39 -18.68 -18.89
N LEU A 167 7.41 -17.85 -17.84
CA LEU A 167 8.49 -17.84 -16.85
C LEU A 167 8.51 -19.10 -15.96
N ASN A 168 7.35 -19.69 -15.71
CA ASN A 168 7.22 -20.89 -14.86
C ASN A 168 7.31 -22.22 -15.60
N LYS A 169 7.64 -22.25 -16.90
CA LYS A 169 7.92 -23.51 -17.60
C LYS A 169 9.23 -24.08 -17.05
N PRO A 170 9.23 -25.36 -16.60
CA PRO A 170 10.46 -26.01 -16.20
C PRO A 170 11.45 -25.97 -17.38
N SER A 171 12.70 -25.62 -17.09
CA SER A 171 13.78 -25.71 -18.09
C SER A 171 13.79 -27.12 -18.66
N PRO A 172 13.92 -27.29 -19.99
CA PRO A 172 14.02 -28.63 -20.54
C PRO A 172 15.22 -29.32 -19.89
N THR A 173 14.94 -30.43 -19.22
CA THR A 173 15.97 -31.32 -18.68
C THR A 173 16.80 -31.84 -19.86
N THR A 174 18.02 -31.33 -19.99
CA THR A 174 19.06 -31.88 -20.88
C THR A 174 19.60 -33.16 -20.30
#